data_0cb53115dfa437cc82fe72beef7a05ec
#
_entry.id   0cb53115dfa437cc82fe72beef7a05ec
#
_cell.length_a   1.000
_cell.length_b   1.000
_cell.length_c   1.000
_cell.angle_alpha   90.00
_cell.angle_beta   90.00
_cell.angle_gamma   90.00
#
_symmetry.space_group_name_H-M   'P 1'
#
loop_
_entity.id
_entity.type
_entity.pdbx_description
1 polymer ?
#
loop_
_entity_poly.entity_id
_entity_poly.type
_entity_poly.pdbx_seq_one_letter_code
_entity_poly.pdbx_strand_id
1 'polypeptide(L)' 'MTDSKGLSWEAQDVFQKIKLFNRLPGVGIPLIQLNMKVGSAKTVKKGIPELKSAGLITYTASGDPTLTDKGYKTSV' A
#
# COMPACT_ATOMS: atom_id res chain seq x y z
N MET A 1 -0.68 18.07 -3.94
CA MET A 1 -0.11 17.59 -3.90
C MET A 1 0.05 16.57 -3.31
N THR A 2 0.45 15.73 -3.23
CA THR A 2 0.40 14.82 -2.83
C THR A 2 0.87 14.16 -2.21
N ASP A 3 0.86 13.57 -2.04
CA ASP A 3 0.67 13.00 -1.42
C ASP A 3 1.41 11.88 -0.95
N SER A 4 2.25 11.11 -1.59
CA SER A 4 3.27 10.22 -1.09
C SER A 4 4.51 10.97 -0.64
N LYS A 5 4.45 12.27 -0.74
CA LYS A 5 5.54 13.11 -0.29
C LYS A 5 5.72 12.97 1.22
N GLY A 6 6.95 12.75 1.66
CA GLY A 6 7.24 12.53 3.06
C GLY A 6 7.29 11.08 3.48
N LEU A 7 6.86 10.18 2.60
CA LEU A 7 6.98 8.75 2.87
C LEU A 7 8.40 8.28 2.57
N SER A 8 8.85 7.26 3.28
CA SER A 8 10.12 6.63 2.97
C SER A 8 10.06 5.99 1.58
N TRP A 9 11.22 5.69 1.00
CA TRP A 9 11.23 5.07 -0.33
C TRP A 9 10.56 3.69 -0.29
N GLU A 10 10.66 2.98 0.84
CA GLU A 10 10.00 1.69 0.98
C GLU A 10 8.48 1.84 0.90
N ALA A 11 7.95 2.83 1.63
CA ALA A 11 6.51 3.07 1.61
C ALA A 11 6.05 3.52 0.23
N GLN A 12 6.82 4.38 -0.42
CA GLN A 12 6.47 4.83 -1.76
C GLN A 12 6.48 3.67 -2.75
N ASP A 13 7.47 2.80 -2.66
CA ASP A 13 7.55 1.64 -3.55
C ASP A 13 6.37 0.71 -3.34
N VAL A 14 6.07 0.40 -2.08
CA VAL A 14 4.93 -0.47 -1.77
C VAL A 14 3.63 0.16 -2.22
N PHE A 15 3.44 1.45 -1.98
CA PHE A 15 2.23 2.15 -2.38
C PHE A 15 2.06 2.11 -3.90
N GLN A 16 3.14 2.36 -4.63
CA GLN A 16 3.11 2.31 -6.09
C GLN A 16 2.70 0.92 -6.58
N LYS A 17 3.24 -0.13 -5.98
CA LYS A 17 2.90 -1.49 -6.37
C LYS A 17 1.45 -1.83 -6.04
N ILE A 18 0.96 -1.35 -4.89
CA ILE A 18 -0.45 -1.55 -4.54
C ILE A 18 -1.35 -0.88 -5.58
N LYS A 19 -1.00 0.32 -6.01
CA LYS A 19 -1.78 1.02 -7.02
C LYS A 19 -1.79 0.26 -8.34
N LEU A 20 -0.71 -0.47 -8.66
CA LEU A 20 -0.65 -1.26 -9.88
C LEU A 20 -1.62 -2.43 -9.90
N PHE A 21 -2.06 -2.91 -8.72
CA PHE A 21 -3.11 -3.93 -8.68
C PHE A 21 -4.45 -3.39 -9.16
N ASN A 22 -4.60 -2.07 -9.16
CA ASN A 22 -5.79 -1.41 -9.69
C ASN A 22 -7.08 -1.91 -9.05
N ARG A 23 -7.05 -2.08 -7.73
CA ARG A 23 -8.20 -2.57 -6.99
C ARG A 23 -8.90 -1.44 -6.27
N LEU A 24 -10.21 -1.58 -6.13
CA LEU A 24 -11.03 -0.59 -5.43
C LEU A 24 -10.76 -0.63 -3.93
N PRO A 25 -11.04 0.48 -3.22
CA PRO A 25 -10.93 0.46 -1.76
C PRO A 25 -11.78 -0.65 -1.16
N GLY A 26 -11.22 -1.31 -0.15
CA GLY A 26 -11.91 -2.42 0.50
C GLY A 26 -11.60 -3.77 -0.09
N VAL A 27 -11.00 -3.83 -1.26
CA VAL A 27 -10.60 -5.10 -1.88
C VAL A 27 -9.17 -5.42 -1.45
N GLY A 28 -9.01 -6.46 -0.65
CA GLY A 28 -7.71 -6.82 -0.11
C GLY A 28 -6.76 -7.37 -1.16
N ILE A 29 -5.48 -7.18 -0.92
CA ILE A 29 -4.40 -7.69 -1.77
C ILE A 29 -3.66 -8.74 -0.95
N PRO A 30 -3.61 -10.00 -1.41
CA PRO A 30 -2.88 -11.02 -0.66
C PRO A 30 -1.42 -10.61 -0.47
N LEU A 31 -0.94 -10.70 0.77
CA LEU A 31 0.42 -10.28 1.10
C LEU A 31 1.46 -11.01 0.26
N ILE A 32 1.22 -12.28 -0.02
CA ILE A 32 2.19 -13.04 -0.79
C ILE A 32 2.31 -12.48 -2.22
N GLN A 33 1.19 -12.07 -2.80
CA GLN A 33 1.21 -11.45 -4.12
C GLN A 33 1.90 -10.09 -4.08
N LEU A 34 1.63 -9.32 -3.04
CA LEU A 34 2.27 -8.02 -2.89
C LEU A 34 3.78 -8.18 -2.72
N ASN A 35 4.20 -9.15 -1.93
CA ASN A 35 5.63 -9.43 -1.76
C ASN A 35 6.29 -9.75 -3.10
N MET A 36 5.61 -10.54 -3.92
CA MET A 36 6.14 -10.90 -5.23
C MET A 36 6.21 -9.68 -6.16
N LYS A 37 5.19 -8.82 -6.08
CA LYS A 37 5.15 -7.63 -6.95
C LYS A 37 6.24 -6.64 -6.58
N VAL A 38 6.46 -6.44 -5.30
CA VAL A 38 7.50 -5.54 -4.82
C VAL A 38 8.89 -6.17 -4.99
N GLY A 39 8.95 -7.49 -4.87
CA GLY A 39 10.20 -8.22 -5.00
C GLY A 39 10.99 -8.30 -3.70
N SER A 40 10.42 -7.85 -2.60
CA SER A 40 11.10 -7.88 -1.30
C SER A 40 10.08 -7.84 -0.18
N ALA A 41 9.98 -8.94 0.55
CA ALA A 41 9.08 -9.01 1.71
C ALA A 41 9.51 -8.01 2.78
N LYS A 42 10.82 -7.77 2.88
CA LYS A 42 11.35 -6.83 3.86
C LYS A 42 10.88 -5.40 3.57
N THR A 43 10.89 -5.01 2.31
CA THR A 43 10.41 -3.69 1.90
C THR A 43 8.92 -3.55 2.17
N VAL A 44 8.13 -4.58 1.88
CA VAL A 44 6.70 -4.56 2.15
C VAL A 44 6.46 -4.41 3.64
N LYS A 45 7.15 -5.21 4.44
CA LYS A 45 6.98 -5.19 5.90
C LYS A 45 7.32 -3.82 6.48
N LYS A 46 8.26 -3.11 5.86
CA LYS A 46 8.66 -1.79 6.32
C LYS A 46 7.72 -0.71 5.83
N GLY A 47 7.21 -0.82 4.62
CA GLY A 47 6.36 0.21 4.02
C GLY A 47 4.91 0.18 4.50
N ILE A 48 4.38 -1.00 4.78
CA ILE A 48 2.97 -1.16 5.15
C ILE A 48 2.59 -0.32 6.39
N PRO A 49 3.33 -0.41 7.52
CA PRO A 49 2.95 0.38 8.70
C PRO A 49 2.96 1.87 8.44
N GLU A 50 3.90 2.33 7.64
CA GLU A 50 3.99 3.75 7.33
C GLU A 50 2.82 4.22 6.48
N LEU A 51 2.43 3.41 5.50
CA LEU A 51 1.26 3.73 4.68
C LEU A 51 -0.02 3.72 5.51
N LYS A 52 -0.12 2.79 6.46
CA LYS A 52 -1.27 2.74 7.34
C LYS A 52 -1.34 3.98 8.22
N SER A 53 -0.20 4.40 8.76
CA SER A 53 -0.13 5.61 9.58
C SER A 53 -0.51 6.86 8.78
N ALA A 54 -0.18 6.87 7.50
CA ALA A 54 -0.52 7.99 6.62
C ALA A 54 -1.99 7.97 6.19
N GLY A 55 -2.72 6.90 6.52
CA GLY A 55 -4.13 6.79 6.13
C GLY A 55 -4.35 6.37 4.70
N LEU A 56 -3.32 5.89 4.03
CA LEU A 56 -3.41 5.50 2.62
C LEU A 56 -3.86 4.05 2.44
N ILE A 57 -3.61 3.20 3.43
CA ILE A 57 -4.06 1.82 3.39
C ILE A 57 -4.66 1.44 4.74
N THR A 58 -5.40 0.36 4.73
CA THR A 58 -5.90 -0.27 5.95
C THR A 58 -5.91 -1.78 5.69
N TYR A 59 -6.44 -2.54 6.63
CA TYR A 59 -6.51 -3.98 6.49
C TYR A 59 -7.96 -4.43 6.36
N THR A 60 -8.18 -5.45 5.53
CA THR A 60 -9.50 -6.09 5.45
C THR A 60 -9.69 -6.97 6.68
N ALA A 61 -10.91 -7.51 6.82
CA ALA A 61 -11.20 -8.45 7.90
C ALA A 61 -10.29 -9.67 7.87
N SER A 62 -9.81 -10.03 6.69
CA SER A 62 -8.87 -11.15 6.52
C SER A 62 -7.44 -10.78 6.86
N GLY A 63 -7.16 -9.49 7.11
CA GLY A 63 -5.82 -9.04 7.41
C GLY A 63 -5.00 -8.66 6.18
N ASP A 64 -5.62 -8.60 5.01
CA ASP A 64 -4.93 -8.19 3.79
C ASP A 64 -4.93 -6.67 3.65
N PRO A 65 -3.84 -6.07 3.17
CA PRO A 65 -3.84 -4.62 2.94
C PRO A 65 -4.77 -4.26 1.79
N THR A 66 -5.41 -3.11 1.94
CA THR A 66 -6.27 -2.55 0.92
C THR A 66 -6.14 -1.04 0.96
N LEU A 67 -6.42 -0.38 -0.17
CA LEU A 67 -6.42 1.07 -0.21
C LEU A 67 -7.61 1.62 0.58
N THR A 68 -7.38 2.75 1.24
CA THR A 68 -8.48 3.56 1.75
C THR A 68 -8.97 4.46 0.61
N ASP A 69 -10.10 5.16 0.84
CA ASP A 69 -10.54 6.15 -0.14
C ASP A 69 -9.44 7.18 -0.40
N LYS A 70 -8.76 7.61 0.67
CA LYS A 70 -7.66 8.57 0.53
C LYS A 70 -6.54 7.99 -0.32
N GLY A 71 -6.16 6.74 -0.05
CA GLY A 71 -5.10 6.10 -0.82
C GLY A 71 -5.47 5.90 -2.28
N TYR A 72 -6.73 5.56 -2.52
CA TYR A 72 -7.22 5.35 -3.88
C TYR A 72 -7.13 6.64 -4.70
N LYS A 73 -7.39 7.77 -4.07
CA LYS A 73 -7.39 9.07 -4.74
C LYS A 73 -6.02 9.74 -4.77
N THR A 74 -5.07 9.23 -4.00
CA THR A 74 -3.74 9.84 -3.91
C THR A 74 -2.88 9.38 -5.08
N SER A 75 -2.22 10.32 -5.73
CA SER A 75 -1.26 9.99 -6.80
C SER A 75 0.04 9.47 -6.21
N VAL A 76 0.71 8.64 -6.96
CA VAL A 76 2.03 8.16 -6.58
C VAL A 76 3.12 8.90 -7.33
#